data_fa30bec51f23b7a691c863bb1c132d50
#
_entry.id   fa30bec51f23b7a691c863bb1c132d50
#
_cell.length_a   1.000
_cell.length_b   1.000
_cell.length_c   1.000
_cell.angle_alpha   90.00
_cell.angle_beta   90.00
_cell.angle_gamma   90.00
#
_symmetry.space_group_name_H-M   'P 1'
#
loop_
_entity.id
_entity.type
_entity.pdbx_description
1 polymer ?
#
loop_
_entity_poly.entity_id
_entity_poly.type
_entity_poly.pdbx_seq_one_letter_code
_entity_poly.pdbx_strand_id
1 'polypeptide(L)'
;MIIYNRKVGQSVHIGEAVLTVENIVFNTVLISFKSPTVTLKAGLAQRTYIEIGDIVISFHSIHGQNKARLGLTVPKEIKLIRGEKLQKEEPCTK
;
A
#
# COMPACT_ATOMS: atom_id res chain seq x y z
N MET A 1 -9.24 -9.70 3.31
CA MET A 1 -8.11 -9.11 2.57
C MET A 1 -8.61 -8.36 1.35
N ILE A 2 -8.13 -7.16 1.17
CA ILE A 2 -8.50 -6.32 0.01
C ILE A 2 -7.31 -6.25 -0.91
N ILE A 3 -7.54 -6.43 -2.21
CA ILE A 3 -6.47 -6.44 -3.21
C ILE A 3 -6.43 -5.09 -3.92
N TYR A 4 -5.25 -4.49 -3.96
CA TYR A 4 -4.99 -3.26 -4.71
C TYR A 4 -3.90 -3.48 -5.73
N ASN A 5 -4.10 -2.92 -6.93
CA ASN A 5 -3.04 -2.82 -7.94
C ASN A 5 -2.46 -1.42 -7.87
N ARG A 6 -1.19 -1.31 -7.50
CA ARG A 6 -0.55 -0.01 -7.33
C ARG A 6 0.66 0.11 -8.25
N LYS A 7 0.76 1.26 -8.90
CA LYS A 7 1.94 1.62 -9.68
C LYS A 7 2.99 2.25 -8.78
N VAL A 8 4.22 2.25 -9.24
CA VAL A 8 5.29 3.00 -8.58
C VAL A 8 4.85 4.45 -8.38
N GLY A 9 4.97 4.94 -7.15
CA GLY A 9 4.56 6.28 -6.78
C GLY A 9 3.12 6.40 -6.28
N GLN A 10 2.30 5.38 -6.48
CA GLN A 10 0.92 5.41 -5.97
C GLN A 10 0.87 4.91 -4.54
N SER A 11 -0.14 5.35 -3.81
CA SER A 11 -0.28 5.04 -2.40
C SER A 11 -1.67 4.54 -2.04
N VAL A 12 -1.75 3.96 -0.84
CA VAL A 12 -3.02 3.58 -0.21
C VAL A 12 -3.01 4.18 1.19
N HIS A 13 -4.08 4.86 1.54
CA HIS A 13 -4.25 5.40 2.89
C HIS A 13 -4.94 4.36 3.76
N ILE A 14 -4.30 4.01 4.86
CA ILE A 14 -4.78 3.00 5.81
C ILE A 14 -5.02 3.73 7.13
N GLY A 15 -6.24 4.25 7.33
CA GLY A 15 -6.50 5.13 8.46
C GLY A 15 -5.61 6.35 8.38
N GLU A 16 -4.77 6.56 9.38
CA GLU A 16 -3.82 7.69 9.41
C GLU A 16 -2.48 7.35 8.76
N ALA A 17 -2.28 6.10 8.35
CA ALA A 17 -1.04 5.67 7.74
C ALA A 17 -1.12 5.78 6.22
N VAL A 18 0.04 5.89 5.58
CA VAL A 18 0.15 5.92 4.13
C VAL A 18 1.14 4.84 3.70
N LEU A 19 0.67 3.95 2.85
CA LEU A 19 1.51 2.92 2.22
C LEU A 19 1.77 3.35 0.78
N THR A 20 3.04 3.48 0.41
CA THR A 20 3.44 3.93 -0.92
C THR A 20 4.33 2.88 -1.57
N VAL A 21 4.09 2.60 -2.85
CA VAL A 21 4.99 1.77 -3.64
C VAL A 21 6.11 2.66 -4.14
N GLU A 22 7.32 2.46 -3.59
CA GLU A 22 8.48 3.29 -3.92
C GLU A 22 9.14 2.85 -5.21
N ASN A 23 9.26 1.53 -5.40
CA ASN A 23 9.90 0.99 -6.59
C ASN A 23 9.57 -0.49 -6.71
N ILE A 24 9.83 -1.03 -7.90
CA ILE A 24 9.72 -2.46 -8.16
C ILE A 24 11.01 -2.88 -8.83
N VAL A 25 11.77 -3.78 -8.18
CA VAL A 25 13.06 -4.26 -8.67
C VAL A 25 12.99 -5.78 -8.77
N PHE A 26 13.13 -6.30 -9.98
CA PHE A 26 12.96 -7.74 -10.24
C PHE A 26 11.60 -8.21 -9.73
N ASN A 27 11.59 -9.17 -8.82
CA ASN A 27 10.35 -9.69 -8.25
C ASN A 27 10.10 -9.15 -6.85
N THR A 28 10.68 -7.99 -6.53
CA THR A 28 10.59 -7.39 -5.20
C THR A 28 9.94 -6.01 -5.32
N VAL A 29 8.94 -5.77 -4.49
CA VAL A 29 8.34 -4.44 -4.39
C VAL A 29 8.93 -3.74 -3.16
N LEU A 30 9.36 -2.49 -3.38
CA LEU A 30 9.88 -1.64 -2.31
C LEU A 30 8.74 -0.73 -1.88
N ILE A 31 8.37 -0.80 -0.61
CA ILE A 31 7.27 -0.02 -0.06
C ILE A 31 7.76 0.84 1.08
N SER A 32 7.05 1.94 1.31
CA SER A 32 7.21 2.75 2.51
C SER A 32 5.87 2.81 3.24
N PHE A 33 5.94 2.73 4.55
CA PHE A 33 4.77 2.81 5.42
C PHE A 33 5.03 3.93 6.42
N LYS A 34 4.15 4.93 6.42
CA LYS A 34 4.26 6.07 7.32
C LYS A 34 2.98 6.24 8.12
N SER A 35 3.12 6.30 9.43
CA SER A 35 2.03 6.64 10.33
C SER A 35 2.53 7.65 11.35
N PRO A 36 1.65 8.23 12.19
CA PRO A 36 2.12 9.16 13.22
C PRO A 36 3.15 8.58 14.18
N THR A 37 3.16 7.27 14.37
CA THR A 37 4.03 6.62 15.34
C THR A 37 5.11 5.75 14.73
N VAL A 38 4.95 5.34 13.45
CA VAL A 38 5.86 4.39 12.81
C VAL A 38 6.17 4.84 11.40
N THR A 39 7.44 4.81 11.04
CA THR A 39 7.88 5.01 9.67
C THR A 39 8.85 3.89 9.35
N LEU A 40 8.56 3.14 8.28
CA LEU A 40 9.47 2.08 7.87
C LEU A 40 9.45 1.91 6.36
N LYS A 41 10.50 1.31 5.84
CA LYS A 41 10.61 0.90 4.45
C LYS A 41 10.97 -0.57 4.42
N ALA A 42 10.38 -1.29 3.48
CA ALA A 42 10.59 -2.71 3.37
C ALA A 42 10.56 -3.15 1.91
N GLY A 43 11.30 -4.20 1.62
CA GLY A 43 11.22 -4.89 0.34
C GLY A 43 10.48 -6.20 0.53
N LEU A 44 9.46 -6.44 -0.29
CA LEU A 44 8.69 -7.67 -0.24
C LEU A 44 8.93 -8.47 -1.51
N ALA A 45 9.42 -9.67 -1.35
CA ALA A 45 9.50 -10.60 -2.46
C ALA A 45 8.10 -11.12 -2.80
N GLN A 46 7.95 -11.62 -4.02
CA GLN A 46 6.68 -12.17 -4.45
C GLN A 46 6.23 -13.29 -3.51
N ARG A 47 4.95 -13.28 -3.15
CA ARG A 47 4.33 -14.27 -2.24
C ARG A 47 4.81 -14.17 -0.80
N THR A 48 5.31 -13.02 -0.40
CA THR A 48 5.66 -12.77 1.00
C THR A 48 4.77 -11.67 1.58
N TYR A 49 4.85 -11.49 2.87
CA TYR A 49 4.05 -10.49 3.56
C TYR A 49 4.82 -9.90 4.73
N ILE A 50 4.34 -8.76 5.21
CA ILE A 50 4.87 -8.10 6.40
C ILE A 50 3.70 -7.73 7.30
N GLU A 51 3.90 -7.86 8.60
CA GLU A 51 2.90 -7.47 9.59
C GLU A 51 3.37 -6.21 10.32
N ILE A 52 2.47 -5.24 10.41
CA ILE A 52 2.72 -3.99 11.14
C ILE A 52 1.55 -3.79 12.09
N GLY A 53 1.74 -4.22 13.35
CA GLY A 53 0.63 -4.23 14.31
C GLY A 53 -0.48 -5.14 13.81
N ASP A 54 -1.66 -4.59 13.63
CA ASP A 54 -2.83 -5.33 13.15
C ASP A 54 -2.97 -5.30 11.63
N ILE A 55 -2.01 -4.72 10.93
CA ILE A 55 -2.05 -4.56 9.48
C ILE A 55 -1.13 -5.59 8.86
N VAL A 56 -1.65 -6.33 7.88
CA VAL A 56 -0.86 -7.29 7.11
C VAL A 56 -0.81 -6.81 5.67
N ILE A 57 0.40 -6.65 5.14
CA ILE A 57 0.64 -6.23 3.77
C ILE A 57 1.32 -7.38 3.05
N SER A 58 0.68 -7.90 2.01
CA SER A 58 1.25 -9.00 1.24
C SER A 58 1.48 -8.57 -0.21
N PHE A 59 2.50 -9.13 -0.83
CA PHE A 59 2.81 -8.90 -2.23
C PHE A 59 2.52 -10.18 -3.01
N HIS A 60 1.60 -10.09 -3.97
CA HIS A 60 1.14 -11.27 -4.70
C HIS A 60 1.84 -11.42 -6.05
N SER A 61 1.82 -10.40 -6.88
CA SER A 61 2.35 -10.51 -8.23
C SER A 61 2.63 -9.14 -8.82
N ILE A 62 3.38 -9.14 -9.93
CA ILE A 62 3.64 -7.94 -10.70
C ILE A 62 2.83 -8.02 -11.99
N HIS A 63 2.11 -6.95 -12.30
CA HIS A 63 1.35 -6.82 -13.54
C HIS A 63 1.99 -5.75 -14.42
N GLY A 64 2.44 -6.14 -15.60
CA GLY A 64 3.15 -5.22 -16.47
C GLY A 64 4.52 -4.90 -15.90
N GLN A 65 4.98 -3.67 -16.13
CA GLN A 65 6.34 -3.29 -15.76
C GLN A 65 6.44 -2.59 -14.41
N ASN A 66 5.35 -1.96 -13.95
CA ASN A 66 5.43 -1.10 -12.78
C ASN A 66 4.20 -1.16 -11.89
N LYS A 67 3.41 -2.21 -12.01
CA LYS A 67 2.25 -2.43 -11.13
C LYS A 67 2.48 -3.61 -10.23
N ALA A 68 2.21 -3.44 -8.95
CA ALA A 68 2.26 -4.53 -7.97
C ALA A 68 0.86 -4.81 -7.46
N ARG A 69 0.52 -6.08 -7.36
CA ARG A 69 -0.73 -6.51 -6.72
C ARG A 69 -0.45 -6.76 -5.25
N LEU A 70 -1.05 -5.95 -4.41
CA LEU A 70 -0.87 -5.99 -2.96
C LEU A 70 -2.15 -6.41 -2.27
N GLY A 71 -2.04 -7.25 -1.26
CA GLY A 71 -3.15 -7.60 -0.40
C GLY A 71 -3.02 -6.88 0.93
N LEU A 72 -4.10 -6.28 1.40
CA LEU A 72 -4.12 -5.56 2.66
C LEU A 72 -5.19 -6.17 3.56
N THR A 73 -4.78 -6.57 4.75
CA THR A 73 -5.68 -7.05 5.79
C THR A 73 -5.58 -6.09 6.96
N VAL A 74 -6.71 -5.46 7.29
CA VAL A 74 -6.76 -4.45 8.35
C VAL A 74 -8.00 -4.69 9.22
N PRO A 75 -8.01 -4.17 10.46
CA PRO A 75 -9.22 -4.20 11.28
C PRO A 75 -10.37 -3.47 10.59
N LYS A 76 -11.59 -3.87 10.92
CA LYS A 76 -12.80 -3.34 10.26
C LYS A 76 -12.98 -1.84 10.46
N GLU A 77 -12.52 -1.31 11.57
CA GLU A 77 -12.65 0.12 11.90
C GLU A 77 -11.68 1.00 11.13
N ILE A 78 -10.71 0.42 10.43
CA ILE A 78 -9.74 1.19 9.66
C ILE A 78 -10.20 1.26 8.21
N LYS A 79 -10.29 2.47 7.67
CA LYS A 79 -10.67 2.70 6.28
C LYS A 79 -9.47 2.64 5.35
N LEU A 80 -9.70 2.07 4.18
CA LEU A 80 -8.70 2.01 3.11
C LEU A 80 -9.14 2.91 1.97
N ILE A 81 -8.30 3.85 1.59
CA ILE A 81 -8.59 4.79 0.50
C ILE A 81 -7.38 4.85 -0.42
N ARG A 82 -7.59 4.67 -1.71
CA ARG A 82 -6.53 4.84 -2.69
C ARG A 82 -6.10 6.29 -2.73
N GLY A 83 -4.79 6.53 -2.85
CA GLY A 83 -4.27 7.88 -2.81
C GLY A 83 -4.84 8.80 -3.88
N GLU A 84 -4.96 8.32 -5.12
CA GLU A 84 -5.53 9.13 -6.18
C GLU A 84 -7.00 9.45 -5.94
N LYS A 85 -7.74 8.54 -5.32
CA LYS A 85 -9.14 8.80 -5.01
C LYS A 85 -9.29 9.86 -3.94
N LEU A 86 -8.43 9.82 -2.92
CA LEU A 86 -8.44 10.84 -1.89
C LEU A 86 -8.14 12.22 -2.46
N GLN A 87 -7.17 12.31 -3.36
CA GLN A 87 -6.82 13.57 -4.01
C GLN A 87 -7.97 14.13 -4.83
N LYS A 88 -8.74 13.28 -5.49
CA LYS A 88 -9.88 13.71 -6.29
C LYS A 88 -11.04 14.17 -5.42
N GLU A 89 -11.25 13.53 -4.30
CA GLU A 89 -12.38 13.83 -3.44
C GLU A 89 -12.21 15.11 -2.67
N GLU A 90 -11.00 15.45 -2.28
CA GLU A 90 -10.76 16.66 -1.51
C GLU A 90 -11.25 17.93 -2.20
N PRO A 91 -10.92 18.19 -3.47
CA PRO A 91 -11.45 19.39 -4.13
C PRO A 91 -12.95 19.35 -4.33
N CYS A 92 -13.54 18.18 -4.47
CA CYS A 92 -14.96 18.06 -4.75
C CYS A 92 -15.83 18.23 -3.51
N THR A 93 -15.32 17.90 -2.35
CA THR A 93 -16.09 17.98 -1.12
C THR A 93 -16.04 19.35 -0.45
N LYS A 94 -15.20 20.18 -0.93
CA LYS A 94 -15.05 21.54 -0.43
C LYS A 94 -15.58 22.55 -1.40
#